data_b26210ddc44f83c7deecc0f8057f0743
#
_entry.id   b26210ddc44f83c7deecc0f8057f0743
#
_cell.length_a   1.000
_cell.length_b   1.000
_cell.length_c   1.000
_cell.angle_alpha   90.00
_cell.angle_beta   90.00
_cell.angle_gamma   90.00
#
_symmetry.space_group_name_H-M   'P 1'
#
loop_
_entity.id
_entity.type
_entity.pdbx_description
1 polymer ?
#
loop_
_entity_poly.entity_id
_entity_poly.type
_entity_poly.pdbx_seq_one_letter_code
_entity_poly.pdbx_strand_id
1 'polypeptide(L)'
;MEPLPPEAHNETTRVRGCVSQVWLERETRRDADGRPILHFRGDSDSHLVRGLVAIAIALYSDHTPEEILAIDALAAFRELGLEQHLTPQRSNGVRSMIERIRADAYAPA
;
A
#
# COMPACT_ATOMS: atom_id res chain seq x y z
N MET A 1 1.91 11.65 -3.90
CA MET A 1 1.71 10.79 -2.71
C MET A 1 1.88 11.63 -1.45
N GLU A 2 0.99 11.48 -0.50
CA GLU A 2 1.08 12.17 0.78
C GLU A 2 2.34 11.74 1.54
N PRO A 3 3.17 12.68 2.00
CA PRO A 3 4.43 12.32 2.68
C PRO A 3 4.18 11.59 4.00
N LEU A 4 5.03 10.60 4.27
CA LEU A 4 5.05 9.92 5.56
C LEU A 4 6.06 10.65 6.47
N PRO A 5 5.64 11.19 7.64
CA PRO A 5 6.56 11.91 8.50
C PRO A 5 7.64 10.98 9.08
N PRO A 6 8.82 11.52 9.44
CA PRO A 6 9.95 10.70 9.91
C PRO A 6 9.59 9.78 11.08
N GLU A 7 8.80 10.25 12.04
CA GLU A 7 8.39 9.45 13.21
C GLU A 7 7.51 8.27 12.87
N ALA A 8 6.90 8.28 11.69
CA ALA A 8 6.09 7.17 11.21
C ALA A 8 6.90 6.11 10.46
N HIS A 9 8.21 6.32 10.26
CA HIS A 9 9.13 5.31 9.74
C HIS A 9 9.63 4.48 10.92
N ASN A 10 8.88 3.46 11.30
CA ASN A 10 9.17 2.67 12.51
C ASN A 10 8.85 1.19 12.29
N GLU A 11 9.10 0.36 13.30
CA GLU A 11 8.90 -1.09 13.19
C GLU A 11 7.43 -1.47 12.99
N THR A 12 6.50 -0.68 13.51
CA THR A 12 5.07 -0.96 13.34
C THR A 12 4.62 -0.75 11.90
N THR A 13 5.15 0.27 11.23
CA THR A 13 4.80 0.59 9.85
C THR A 13 5.67 -0.16 8.83
N ARG A 14 6.80 -0.74 9.27
CA ARG A 14 7.71 -1.44 8.38
C ARG A 14 7.06 -2.66 7.75
N VAL A 15 7.08 -2.74 6.42
CA VAL A 15 6.59 -3.89 5.67
C VAL A 15 7.72 -4.91 5.56
N ARG A 16 7.47 -6.13 6.06
CA ARG A 16 8.45 -7.22 6.03
C ARG A 16 8.49 -7.89 4.67
N GLY A 17 9.62 -8.54 4.37
CA GLY A 17 9.80 -9.31 3.15
C GLY A 17 10.23 -8.48 1.94
N CYS A 18 10.60 -7.22 2.15
CA CYS A 18 11.08 -6.33 1.09
C CYS A 18 12.60 -6.22 1.13
N VAL A 19 13.24 -6.22 -0.04
CA VAL A 19 14.68 -5.96 -0.15
C VAL A 19 14.97 -4.50 0.20
N SER A 20 14.24 -3.57 -0.41
CA SER A 20 14.27 -2.16 0.02
C SER A 20 13.40 -1.98 1.26
N GLN A 21 13.71 -0.96 2.05
CA GLN A 21 12.85 -0.62 3.18
C GLN A 21 11.57 0.00 2.66
N VAL A 22 10.44 -0.50 3.13
CA VAL A 22 9.11 0.01 2.82
C VAL A 22 8.35 0.20 4.11
N TRP A 23 7.69 1.34 4.26
CA TRP A 23 6.84 1.65 5.40
C TRP A 23 5.43 1.93 4.90
N LEU A 24 4.43 1.45 5.65
CA LEU A 24 3.02 1.68 5.34
C LEU A 24 2.28 1.98 6.64
N GLU A 25 1.65 3.15 6.70
CA GLU A 25 0.82 3.57 7.81
C GLU A 25 -0.65 3.49 7.39
N ARG A 26 -1.47 2.91 8.25
CA ARG A 26 -2.92 2.87 8.07
C ARG A 26 -3.59 3.82 9.04
N GLU A 27 -4.57 4.56 8.54
CA GLU A 27 -5.46 5.38 9.35
C GLU A 27 -6.89 5.02 8.98
N THR A 28 -7.73 4.73 9.96
CA THR A 28 -9.15 4.48 9.72
C THR A 28 -9.90 5.80 9.82
N ARG A 29 -10.62 6.15 8.76
CA ARG A 29 -11.46 7.35 8.69
C ARG A 29 -12.91 6.92 8.47
N ARG A 30 -13.82 7.88 8.48
CA ARG A 30 -15.24 7.63 8.19
C ARG A 30 -15.65 8.41 6.96
N ASP A 31 -16.48 7.79 6.09
CA ASP A 31 -17.06 8.49 4.95
C ASP A 31 -18.31 9.28 5.40
N ALA A 32 -18.99 9.92 4.45
CA ALA A 32 -20.17 10.75 4.74
C ALA A 32 -21.32 9.93 5.36
N ASP A 33 -21.37 8.63 5.08
CA ASP A 33 -22.39 7.71 5.61
C ASP A 33 -21.96 7.05 6.92
N GLY A 34 -20.79 7.42 7.46
CA GLY A 34 -20.25 6.85 8.68
C GLY A 34 -19.57 5.50 8.53
N ARG A 35 -19.38 5.02 7.29
CA ARG A 35 -18.70 3.76 7.03
C ARG A 35 -17.18 3.92 7.17
N PRO A 36 -16.48 2.89 7.68
CA PRO A 36 -15.02 2.96 7.77
C PRO A 36 -14.40 2.94 6.38
N ILE A 37 -13.44 3.83 6.17
CA ILE A 37 -12.54 3.81 5.01
C ILE A 37 -11.12 3.77 5.54
N LEU A 38 -10.22 3.12 4.79
CA LEU A 38 -8.82 3.04 5.16
C LEU A 38 -8.03 4.02 4.32
N HIS A 39 -7.25 4.84 5.01
CA HIS A 39 -6.35 5.81 4.39
C HIS A 39 -4.91 5.36 4.64
N PHE A 40 -4.12 5.31 3.59
CA PHE A 40 -2.74 4.83 3.67
C PHE A 40 -1.76 5.94 3.33
N ARG A 41 -0.65 5.95 4.07
CA ARG A 41 0.54 6.71 3.73
C ARG A 41 1.70 5.74 3.72
N GLY A 42 2.65 5.92 2.81
CA GLY A 42 3.79 5.02 2.73
C GLY A 42 5.03 5.69 2.20
N ASP A 43 6.14 4.99 2.31
CA ASP A 43 7.42 5.46 1.81
C ASP A 43 8.36 4.28 1.56
N SER A 44 9.47 4.55 0.89
CA SER A 44 10.55 3.60 0.69
C SER A 44 11.88 4.36 0.59
N ASP A 45 12.96 3.68 0.92
CA ASP A 45 14.31 4.22 0.72
C ASP A 45 14.80 4.08 -0.74
N SER A 46 14.06 3.40 -1.59
CA SER A 46 14.33 3.27 -3.02
C SER A 46 13.37 4.14 -3.82
N HIS A 47 13.90 4.99 -4.71
CA HIS A 47 13.07 5.87 -5.55
C HIS A 47 12.10 5.08 -6.43
N LEU A 48 12.57 3.98 -7.02
CA LEU A 48 11.72 3.15 -7.88
C LEU A 48 10.60 2.47 -7.08
N VAL A 49 10.96 1.88 -5.94
CA VAL A 49 9.98 1.23 -5.07
C VAL A 49 9.00 2.26 -4.51
N ARG A 50 9.46 3.46 -4.19
CA ARG A 50 8.58 4.56 -3.74
C ARG A 50 7.52 4.87 -4.80
N GLY A 51 7.89 4.87 -6.09
CA GLY A 51 6.93 5.05 -7.18
C GLY A 51 5.88 3.94 -7.21
N LEU A 52 6.29 2.69 -7.03
CA LEU A 52 5.38 1.55 -6.98
C LEU A 52 4.48 1.61 -5.75
N VAL A 53 5.01 2.03 -4.61
CA VAL A 53 4.25 2.27 -3.38
C VAL A 53 3.18 3.33 -3.61
N ALA A 54 3.54 4.43 -4.27
CA ALA A 54 2.60 5.51 -4.58
C ALA A 54 1.42 5.03 -5.41
N ILE A 55 1.68 4.18 -6.41
CA ILE A 55 0.62 3.62 -7.26
C ILE A 55 -0.29 2.70 -6.46
N ALA A 56 0.27 1.82 -5.63
CA ALA A 56 -0.52 0.93 -4.79
C ALA A 56 -1.40 1.72 -3.81
N ILE A 57 -0.84 2.76 -3.19
CA ILE A 57 -1.61 3.63 -2.29
C ILE A 57 -2.75 4.31 -3.05
N ALA A 58 -2.49 4.80 -4.26
CA ALA A 58 -3.53 5.44 -5.06
C ALA A 58 -4.68 4.49 -5.37
N LEU A 59 -4.39 3.19 -5.54
CA LEU A 59 -5.41 2.19 -5.81
C LEU A 59 -6.27 1.86 -4.58
N TYR A 60 -5.65 1.80 -3.42
CA TYR A 60 -6.29 1.26 -2.22
C TYR A 60 -6.76 2.30 -1.21
N SER A 61 -6.11 3.47 -1.16
CA SER A 61 -6.41 4.47 -0.13
C SER A 61 -7.82 5.04 -0.29
N ASP A 62 -8.45 5.38 0.84
CA ASP A 62 -9.76 6.02 0.90
C ASP A 62 -10.90 5.15 0.37
N HIS A 63 -10.74 3.84 0.46
CA HIS A 63 -11.77 2.85 0.13
C HIS A 63 -12.24 2.11 1.37
N THR A 64 -13.44 1.54 1.29
CA THR A 64 -13.95 0.64 2.33
C THR A 64 -13.16 -0.68 2.30
N PRO A 65 -13.16 -1.44 3.42
CA PRO A 65 -12.53 -2.76 3.42
C PRO A 65 -13.04 -3.69 2.30
N GLU A 66 -14.33 -3.68 2.01
CA GLU A 66 -14.92 -4.50 0.95
C GLU A 66 -14.38 -4.10 -0.42
N GLU A 67 -14.27 -2.79 -0.67
CA GLU A 67 -13.72 -2.28 -1.93
C GLU A 67 -12.24 -2.68 -2.08
N ILE A 68 -11.47 -2.57 -0.99
CA ILE A 68 -10.05 -2.96 -0.99
C ILE A 68 -9.90 -4.43 -1.37
N LEU A 69 -10.70 -5.30 -0.78
CA LEU A 69 -10.63 -6.74 -1.05
C LEU A 69 -11.05 -7.09 -2.48
N ALA A 70 -11.79 -6.21 -3.15
CA ALA A 70 -12.22 -6.40 -4.54
C ALA A 70 -11.19 -5.89 -5.56
N ILE A 71 -10.20 -5.10 -5.15
CA ILE A 71 -9.20 -4.54 -6.07
C ILE A 71 -8.14 -5.57 -6.42
N ASP A 72 -7.89 -5.76 -7.72
CA ASP A 72 -6.77 -6.56 -8.23
C ASP A 72 -5.63 -5.61 -8.62
N ALA A 73 -4.70 -5.41 -7.68
CA ALA A 73 -3.60 -4.48 -7.90
C ALA A 73 -2.63 -4.95 -8.98
N LEU A 74 -2.40 -6.25 -9.08
CA LEU A 74 -1.47 -6.77 -10.09
C LEU A 74 -2.04 -6.56 -11.49
N ALA A 75 -3.35 -6.73 -11.68
CA ALA A 75 -4.00 -6.42 -12.95
C ALA A 75 -3.89 -4.92 -13.27
N ALA A 76 -4.05 -4.05 -12.28
CA ALA A 76 -3.89 -2.61 -12.47
C ALA A 76 -2.46 -2.24 -12.89
N PHE A 77 -1.45 -2.83 -12.26
CA PHE A 77 -0.06 -2.62 -12.67
C PHE A 77 0.18 -3.07 -14.10
N ARG A 78 -0.42 -4.19 -14.49
CA ARG A 78 -0.32 -4.71 -15.86
C ARG A 78 -0.96 -3.75 -16.86
N GLU A 79 -2.14 -3.24 -16.56
CA GLU A 79 -2.83 -2.28 -17.41
C GLU A 79 -2.04 -0.98 -17.59
N LEU A 80 -1.27 -0.59 -16.58
CA LEU A 80 -0.41 0.59 -16.63
C LEU A 80 0.92 0.32 -17.35
N GLY A 81 1.16 -0.90 -17.82
CA GLY A 81 2.38 -1.25 -18.52
C GLY A 81 3.60 -1.36 -17.60
N LEU A 82 3.40 -1.64 -16.33
CA LEU A 82 4.46 -1.65 -15.33
C LEU A 82 5.04 -3.04 -15.02
N GLU A 83 4.62 -4.07 -15.73
CA GLU A 83 5.09 -5.44 -15.50
C GLU A 83 6.61 -5.56 -15.55
N GLN A 84 7.25 -4.84 -16.46
CA GLN A 84 8.70 -4.86 -16.62
C GLN A 84 9.44 -4.35 -15.37
N HIS A 85 8.76 -3.57 -14.52
CA HIS A 85 9.32 -3.06 -13.29
C HIS A 85 9.07 -3.99 -12.10
N LEU A 86 8.31 -5.06 -12.32
CA LEU A 86 7.99 -6.05 -11.31
C LEU A 86 8.96 -7.24 -11.42
N THR A 87 10.27 -6.98 -11.34
CA THR A 87 11.27 -8.05 -11.27
C THR A 87 11.07 -8.84 -9.99
N PRO A 88 11.58 -10.08 -9.86
CA PRO A 88 11.38 -10.88 -8.64
C PRO A 88 11.74 -10.13 -7.36
N GLN A 89 12.81 -9.35 -7.36
CA GLN A 89 13.24 -8.58 -6.20
C GLN A 89 12.27 -7.46 -5.83
N ARG A 90 11.72 -6.76 -6.82
CA ARG A 90 10.78 -5.65 -6.62
C ARG A 90 9.37 -6.15 -6.37
N SER A 91 8.95 -7.21 -7.08
CA SER A 91 7.61 -7.75 -6.94
C SER A 91 7.36 -8.32 -5.55
N ASN A 92 8.39 -8.88 -4.89
CA ASN A 92 8.26 -9.36 -3.52
C ASN A 92 7.86 -8.22 -2.57
N GLY A 93 8.50 -7.05 -2.70
CA GLY A 93 8.16 -5.88 -1.89
C GLY A 93 6.75 -5.38 -2.16
N VAL A 94 6.37 -5.28 -3.43
CA VAL A 94 5.02 -4.84 -3.83
C VAL A 94 3.97 -5.84 -3.33
N ARG A 95 4.21 -7.14 -3.48
CA ARG A 95 3.29 -8.17 -3.00
C ARG A 95 3.14 -8.13 -1.48
N SER A 96 4.24 -7.99 -0.75
CA SER A 96 4.20 -7.89 0.71
C SER A 96 3.38 -6.70 1.17
N MET A 97 3.51 -5.56 0.49
CA MET A 97 2.72 -4.38 0.78
C MET A 97 1.24 -4.59 0.49
N ILE A 98 0.91 -5.19 -0.66
CA ILE A 98 -0.46 -5.50 -1.03
C ILE A 98 -1.09 -6.45 -0.02
N GLU A 99 -0.37 -7.48 0.40
CA GLU A 99 -0.83 -8.42 1.42
C GLU A 99 -1.08 -7.72 2.75
N ARG A 100 -0.20 -6.78 3.13
CA ARG A 100 -0.38 -5.98 4.34
C ARG A 100 -1.64 -5.11 4.26
N ILE A 101 -1.90 -4.48 3.13
CA ILE A 101 -3.11 -3.67 2.92
C ILE A 101 -4.35 -4.54 3.01
N ARG A 102 -4.33 -5.72 2.38
CA ARG A 102 -5.47 -6.64 2.42
C ARG A 102 -5.70 -7.20 3.82
N ALA A 103 -4.62 -7.50 4.55
CA ALA A 103 -4.74 -7.92 5.95
C ALA A 103 -5.38 -6.83 6.81
N ASP A 104 -5.02 -5.57 6.59
CA ASP A 104 -5.63 -4.43 7.28
C ASP A 104 -7.12 -4.30 6.93
N ALA A 105 -7.52 -4.67 5.72
CA ALA A 105 -8.94 -4.66 5.33
C ALA A 105 -9.75 -5.76 6.01
N TYR A 106 -9.12 -6.88 6.36
CA TYR A 106 -9.79 -7.93 7.14
C TYR A 106 -9.96 -7.54 8.61
N ALA A 107 -9.12 -6.64 9.13
CA ALA A 107 -9.18 -6.18 10.52
C ALA A 107 -9.13 -4.65 10.55
N PRO A 108 -10.20 -3.98 10.11
CA PRO A 108 -10.19 -2.52 9.88
C PRO A 108 -10.25 -1.68 11.14
N ALA A 109 -10.48 -2.28 12.27
CA ALA A 109 -10.62 -1.54 13.54
C ALA A 109 -9.29 -0.99 14.06
#